data_11e1731a8bd40b64b370a541783156ee
#
_entry.id   11e1731a8bd40b64b370a541783156ee
#
_cell.length_a   1.000
_cell.length_b   1.000
_cell.length_c   1.000
_cell.angle_alpha   90.00
_cell.angle_beta   90.00
_cell.angle_gamma   90.00
#
_symmetry.space_group_name_H-M   'P 1'
#
loop_
_entity.id
_entity.type
_entity.pdbx_description
1 polymer ?
#
loop_
_entity_poly.entity_id
_entity_poly.type
_entity_poly.pdbx_seq_one_letter_code
_entity_poly.pdbx_strand_id
1 'polypeptide(L)'
;MSLKLLANNNAKSVLAAGISASATVITVVAGTGGLFPSPVSGVSYFKLTVTDATTKTISEIMHVTSVSGDVMTVIRGQEGTTPRVWSTNDIAANMMTAGSLLSCLQVSNNFSEIADEGSEAVKQALLNLGSSDGTINGRLIGFPRVVTSSGSFTKTPGVTKWKIRILGGGGGSSAAPATGSGQVSISNGGGAGAYAEGMYDVSALTSVMITIGQGGKGGTASYIYGEDGGTSSVGDLISAPGGKAGLPSGPNKPPFQPLANSNSNAPLGWNIVGVSGPGSEAGTAVSTDYTIGSRGANSQLGVGAAVQAINNPGVTGGGYGSGASGCSNGPSRPVNPGAAGCAGIVIIEEYA
;
A
#
# COMPACT_ATOMS: atom_id res chain seq x y z
N MET A 1 22.42 -25.05 -3.60
CA MET A 1 22.17 -24.92 -5.06
C MET A 1 22.00 -26.33 -5.61
N SER A 2 20.92 -26.59 -6.32
CA SER A 2 20.75 -27.82 -7.08
C SER A 2 21.79 -27.88 -8.22
N LEU A 3 22.30 -29.08 -8.51
CA LEU A 3 23.26 -29.28 -9.60
C LEU A 3 22.56 -29.06 -10.96
N LYS A 4 23.23 -28.40 -11.90
CA LYS A 4 22.69 -28.17 -13.25
C LYS A 4 22.63 -29.49 -14.04
N LEU A 5 21.45 -29.90 -14.52
CA LEU A 5 21.26 -31.01 -15.42
C LEU A 5 21.70 -30.64 -16.85
N LEU A 6 22.56 -31.46 -17.46
CA LEU A 6 23.02 -31.35 -18.83
C LEU A 6 22.41 -32.44 -19.71
N ALA A 7 22.24 -32.17 -20.99
CA ALA A 7 21.82 -33.15 -21.99
C ALA A 7 22.45 -32.86 -23.35
N ASN A 8 22.73 -33.90 -24.12
CA ASN A 8 23.15 -33.82 -25.50
C ASN A 8 22.19 -34.60 -26.40
N ASN A 9 21.94 -34.11 -27.59
CA ASN A 9 21.09 -34.81 -28.56
C ASN A 9 21.77 -36.07 -29.06
N ASN A 10 21.03 -37.16 -29.05
CA ASN A 10 21.46 -38.47 -29.62
C ASN A 10 22.75 -39.06 -29.02
N ALA A 11 23.12 -38.66 -27.81
CA ALA A 11 24.32 -39.14 -27.14
C ALA A 11 24.08 -40.63 -26.70
N LYS A 12 24.67 -41.57 -27.44
CA LYS A 12 24.61 -42.98 -27.14
C LYS A 12 25.93 -43.67 -27.49
N SER A 13 26.22 -44.71 -26.75
CA SER A 13 27.34 -45.64 -26.96
C SER A 13 26.98 -47.01 -26.38
N VAL A 14 27.98 -47.87 -26.22
CA VAL A 14 27.88 -49.10 -25.44
C VAL A 14 29.02 -49.15 -24.43
N LEU A 15 28.89 -49.98 -23.39
CA LEU A 15 29.95 -50.23 -22.43
C LEU A 15 31.13 -50.94 -23.10
N ALA A 16 32.32 -50.40 -22.94
CA ALA A 16 33.58 -51.00 -23.43
C ALA A 16 34.00 -52.24 -22.64
N ALA A 17 33.59 -52.34 -21.37
CA ALA A 17 33.87 -53.46 -20.49
C ALA A 17 32.70 -53.66 -19.52
N GLY A 18 32.54 -54.88 -19.01
CA GLY A 18 31.58 -55.19 -17.96
C GLY A 18 31.91 -54.45 -16.65
N ILE A 19 30.88 -54.08 -15.88
CA ILE A 19 30.99 -53.38 -14.61
C ILE A 19 30.26 -54.10 -13.49
N SER A 20 30.78 -54.05 -12.27
CA SER A 20 30.10 -54.59 -11.08
C SER A 20 28.97 -53.66 -10.62
N ALA A 21 28.10 -54.18 -9.75
CA ALA A 21 27.03 -53.36 -9.13
C ALA A 21 27.58 -52.18 -8.27
N SER A 22 28.79 -52.30 -7.76
CA SER A 22 29.44 -51.27 -6.93
C SER A 22 30.39 -50.33 -7.69
N ALA A 23 30.57 -50.53 -9.00
CA ALA A 23 31.47 -49.69 -9.79
C ALA A 23 30.95 -48.23 -9.86
N THR A 24 31.84 -47.31 -9.59
CA THR A 24 31.58 -45.84 -9.67
C THR A 24 32.22 -45.21 -10.90
N VAL A 25 32.91 -46.00 -11.69
CA VAL A 25 33.56 -45.59 -12.95
C VAL A 25 33.13 -46.56 -14.04
N ILE A 26 32.74 -46.03 -15.18
CA ILE A 26 32.38 -46.78 -16.38
C ILE A 26 33.19 -46.30 -17.57
N THR A 27 33.40 -47.16 -18.56
CA THR A 27 34.05 -46.78 -19.80
C THR A 27 33.16 -47.14 -20.98
N VAL A 28 32.92 -46.17 -21.86
CA VAL A 28 32.19 -46.36 -23.13
C VAL A 28 33.18 -46.69 -24.25
N VAL A 29 32.67 -47.15 -25.39
CA VAL A 29 33.51 -47.49 -26.55
C VAL A 29 34.40 -46.33 -26.97
N ALA A 30 35.64 -46.68 -27.33
CA ALA A 30 36.69 -45.69 -27.65
C ALA A 30 36.23 -44.64 -28.68
N GLY A 31 36.48 -43.38 -28.35
CA GLY A 31 36.12 -42.20 -29.15
C GLY A 31 34.66 -41.76 -29.05
N THR A 32 33.84 -42.42 -28.24
CA THR A 32 32.41 -42.04 -28.11
C THR A 32 32.08 -41.22 -26.87
N GLY A 33 33.01 -41.09 -25.92
CA GLY A 33 32.76 -40.27 -24.70
C GLY A 33 32.48 -38.80 -25.01
N GLY A 34 33.07 -38.27 -26.06
CA GLY A 34 32.83 -36.87 -26.51
C GLY A 34 31.42 -36.59 -27.07
N LEU A 35 30.59 -37.63 -27.29
CA LEU A 35 29.18 -37.46 -27.66
C LEU A 35 28.30 -37.03 -26.50
N PHE A 36 28.74 -37.32 -25.28
CA PHE A 36 28.00 -37.04 -24.05
C PHE A 36 28.31 -35.63 -23.51
N PRO A 37 27.44 -35.07 -22.65
CA PRO A 37 27.75 -33.84 -21.97
C PRO A 37 29.05 -33.89 -21.16
N SER A 38 29.70 -32.74 -20.94
CA SER A 38 30.89 -32.61 -20.12
C SER A 38 30.57 -31.97 -18.80
N PRO A 39 30.14 -32.70 -17.77
CA PRO A 39 29.77 -32.16 -16.49
C PRO A 39 30.99 -31.70 -15.68
N VAL A 40 30.80 -30.69 -14.86
CA VAL A 40 31.78 -30.20 -13.89
C VAL A 40 31.36 -30.69 -12.50
N SER A 41 32.28 -31.41 -11.83
CA SER A 41 32.02 -32.00 -10.51
C SER A 41 31.57 -30.95 -9.50
N GLY A 42 30.51 -31.22 -8.76
CA GLY A 42 29.91 -30.28 -7.79
C GLY A 42 29.09 -29.13 -8.39
N VAL A 43 29.01 -29.02 -9.73
CA VAL A 43 28.28 -27.94 -10.42
C VAL A 43 27.18 -28.48 -11.33
N SER A 44 27.51 -29.57 -12.09
CA SER A 44 26.58 -30.11 -13.07
C SER A 44 26.70 -31.65 -13.17
N TYR A 45 25.71 -32.25 -13.77
CA TYR A 45 25.63 -33.68 -14.03
C TYR A 45 24.77 -33.95 -15.26
N PHE A 46 24.83 -35.17 -15.80
CA PHE A 46 23.83 -35.63 -16.75
C PHE A 46 23.36 -37.03 -16.38
N LYS A 47 22.19 -37.41 -16.90
CA LYS A 47 21.61 -38.72 -16.68
C LYS A 47 22.04 -39.70 -17.79
N LEU A 48 22.57 -40.81 -17.40
CA LEU A 48 22.96 -41.93 -18.29
C LEU A 48 22.06 -43.11 -17.96
N THR A 49 21.37 -43.63 -18.96
CA THR A 49 20.64 -44.88 -18.83
C THR A 49 21.45 -45.99 -19.46
N VAL A 50 21.77 -47.01 -18.66
CA VAL A 50 22.37 -48.25 -19.15
C VAL A 50 21.27 -49.32 -19.30
N THR A 51 21.19 -49.94 -20.48
CA THR A 51 20.15 -50.90 -20.81
C THR A 51 20.78 -52.21 -21.35
N ASP A 52 20.29 -53.36 -20.89
CA ASP A 52 20.72 -54.67 -21.38
C ASP A 52 20.52 -54.79 -22.90
N ALA A 53 21.61 -55.02 -23.61
CA ALA A 53 21.61 -55.06 -25.08
C ALA A 53 20.79 -56.21 -25.66
N THR A 54 20.68 -57.31 -24.92
CA THR A 54 20.03 -58.55 -25.37
C THR A 54 18.52 -58.46 -25.26
N THR A 55 18.02 -58.18 -24.07
CA THR A 55 16.57 -58.20 -23.77
C THR A 55 15.92 -56.83 -23.92
N LYS A 56 16.66 -55.74 -23.67
CA LYS A 56 16.19 -54.32 -23.65
C LYS A 56 15.10 -54.06 -22.61
N THR A 57 14.92 -55.00 -21.66
CA THR A 57 13.86 -54.91 -20.63
C THR A 57 14.34 -54.40 -19.30
N ILE A 58 15.65 -54.37 -19.09
CA ILE A 58 16.28 -54.00 -17.83
C ILE A 58 17.13 -52.77 -18.05
N SER A 59 16.94 -51.75 -17.22
CA SER A 59 17.71 -50.53 -17.29
C SER A 59 18.11 -50.04 -15.91
N GLU A 60 19.18 -49.26 -15.85
CA GLU A 60 19.62 -48.52 -14.67
C GLU A 60 19.91 -47.09 -15.07
N ILE A 61 19.43 -46.15 -14.27
CA ILE A 61 19.72 -44.72 -14.42
C ILE A 61 20.88 -44.36 -13.48
N MET A 62 21.87 -43.67 -14.03
CA MET A 62 23.06 -43.21 -13.30
C MET A 62 23.21 -41.70 -13.51
N HIS A 63 23.73 -40.99 -12.51
CA HIS A 63 24.14 -39.61 -12.69
C HIS A 63 25.64 -39.58 -12.98
N VAL A 64 26.02 -39.03 -14.13
CA VAL A 64 27.42 -38.82 -14.50
C VAL A 64 27.88 -37.48 -14.02
N THR A 65 28.92 -37.44 -13.20
CA THR A 65 29.44 -36.24 -12.54
C THR A 65 30.74 -35.72 -13.14
N SER A 66 31.45 -36.57 -13.90
CA SER A 66 32.63 -36.17 -14.70
C SER A 66 32.83 -37.11 -15.90
N VAL A 67 33.42 -36.58 -16.96
CA VAL A 67 33.81 -37.31 -18.17
C VAL A 67 35.27 -36.95 -18.49
N SER A 68 36.12 -37.98 -18.70
CA SER A 68 37.49 -37.79 -19.13
C SER A 68 37.81 -38.77 -20.27
N GLY A 69 37.82 -38.27 -21.49
CA GLY A 69 37.84 -39.13 -22.67
C GLY A 69 36.60 -40.04 -22.72
N ASP A 70 36.80 -41.34 -22.71
CA ASP A 70 35.71 -42.32 -22.72
C ASP A 70 35.36 -42.84 -21.31
N VAL A 71 36.01 -42.33 -20.27
CA VAL A 71 35.80 -42.71 -18.87
C VAL A 71 34.84 -41.75 -18.18
N MET A 72 33.83 -42.26 -17.50
CA MET A 72 32.80 -41.52 -16.80
C MET A 72 32.76 -41.90 -15.33
N THR A 73 32.72 -40.91 -14.43
CA THR A 73 32.43 -41.13 -13.01
C THR A 73 30.94 -41.05 -12.79
N VAL A 74 30.36 -42.05 -12.11
CA VAL A 74 28.91 -42.20 -12.00
C VAL A 74 28.45 -42.42 -10.57
N ILE A 75 27.26 -41.90 -10.26
CA ILE A 75 26.47 -42.25 -9.08
C ILE A 75 25.40 -43.24 -9.56
N ARG A 76 25.42 -44.45 -8.98
CA ARG A 76 24.61 -45.56 -9.41
C ARG A 76 23.17 -45.51 -8.87
N GLY A 77 22.25 -46.26 -9.51
CA GLY A 77 20.92 -46.55 -8.96
C GLY A 77 20.04 -45.33 -8.73
N GLN A 78 19.99 -44.42 -9.69
CA GLN A 78 19.20 -43.21 -9.58
C GLN A 78 17.74 -43.43 -10.00
N GLU A 79 16.87 -42.53 -9.59
CA GLU A 79 15.41 -42.54 -9.92
C GLU A 79 14.70 -43.84 -9.63
N GLY A 80 15.04 -44.51 -8.53
CA GLY A 80 14.42 -45.77 -8.10
C GLY A 80 14.91 -47.00 -8.84
N THR A 81 15.94 -46.88 -9.70
CA THR A 81 16.57 -48.04 -10.31
C THR A 81 17.60 -48.65 -9.37
N THR A 82 17.87 -49.96 -9.53
CA THR A 82 18.81 -50.70 -8.66
C THR A 82 20.16 -50.90 -9.36
N PRO A 83 21.31 -50.60 -8.69
CA PRO A 83 22.61 -50.89 -9.20
C PRO A 83 22.79 -52.39 -9.45
N ARG A 84 23.36 -52.73 -10.62
CA ARG A 84 23.54 -54.12 -11.02
C ARG A 84 24.81 -54.35 -11.82
N VAL A 85 25.16 -55.60 -12.06
CA VAL A 85 26.21 -56.01 -12.99
C VAL A 85 25.75 -55.70 -14.41
N TRP A 86 26.59 -55.07 -15.21
CA TRP A 86 26.36 -54.82 -16.63
C TRP A 86 27.47 -55.45 -17.45
N SER A 87 27.15 -55.92 -18.65
CA SER A 87 28.05 -56.60 -19.55
C SER A 87 28.68 -55.65 -20.58
N THR A 88 29.79 -56.08 -21.17
CA THR A 88 30.33 -55.41 -22.36
C THR A 88 29.27 -55.35 -23.46
N ASN A 89 29.18 -54.25 -24.19
CA ASN A 89 28.21 -53.94 -25.23
C ASN A 89 26.80 -53.63 -24.76
N ASP A 90 26.53 -53.58 -23.44
CA ASP A 90 25.25 -53.00 -22.96
C ASP A 90 25.13 -51.53 -23.37
N ILE A 91 23.92 -51.12 -23.72
CA ILE A 91 23.63 -49.81 -24.30
C ILE A 91 23.77 -48.72 -23.22
N ALA A 92 24.51 -47.66 -23.48
CA ALA A 92 24.64 -46.47 -22.63
C ALA A 92 24.16 -45.27 -23.42
N ALA A 93 23.13 -44.55 -22.89
CA ALA A 93 22.54 -43.44 -23.59
C ALA A 93 22.13 -42.29 -22.62
N ASN A 94 22.35 -41.05 -23.05
CA ASN A 94 21.80 -39.88 -22.37
C ASN A 94 20.35 -39.71 -22.83
N MET A 95 19.43 -40.26 -22.03
CA MET A 95 18.00 -40.29 -22.36
C MET A 95 17.21 -39.35 -21.44
N MET A 96 16.09 -38.87 -21.93
CA MET A 96 15.10 -38.22 -21.09
C MET A 96 14.46 -39.26 -20.15
N THR A 97 14.47 -38.98 -18.87
CA THR A 97 13.88 -39.80 -17.82
C THR A 97 12.66 -39.13 -17.20
N ALA A 98 11.88 -39.88 -16.39
CA ALA A 98 10.79 -39.31 -15.62
C ALA A 98 11.26 -38.14 -14.74
N GLY A 99 12.41 -38.29 -14.05
CA GLY A 99 12.97 -37.24 -13.23
C GLY A 99 13.47 -36.04 -14.05
N SER A 100 13.77 -36.18 -15.35
CA SER A 100 14.06 -35.04 -16.22
C SER A 100 12.80 -34.21 -16.50
N LEU A 101 11.67 -34.85 -16.71
CA LEU A 101 10.38 -34.17 -16.89
C LEU A 101 9.89 -33.52 -15.58
N LEU A 102 10.05 -34.25 -14.47
CA LEU A 102 9.64 -33.74 -13.15
C LEU A 102 10.51 -32.57 -12.64
N SER A 103 11.72 -32.39 -13.21
CA SER A 103 12.56 -31.20 -12.92
C SER A 103 12.19 -29.94 -13.72
N CYS A 104 11.22 -30.04 -14.65
CA CYS A 104 10.65 -28.88 -15.33
C CYS A 104 9.53 -28.27 -14.49
N LEU A 105 9.29 -26.97 -14.65
CA LEU A 105 8.15 -26.30 -14.03
C LEU A 105 6.85 -26.98 -14.46
N GLN A 106 6.06 -27.44 -13.51
CA GLN A 106 4.79 -28.12 -13.76
C GLN A 106 3.63 -27.11 -13.69
N VAL A 107 2.78 -27.07 -14.71
CA VAL A 107 1.61 -26.16 -14.73
C VAL A 107 0.68 -26.42 -13.53
N SER A 108 0.54 -27.67 -13.10
CA SER A 108 -0.28 -28.05 -11.95
C SER A 108 0.24 -27.53 -10.60
N ASN A 109 1.51 -27.21 -10.50
CA ASN A 109 2.17 -26.82 -9.25
C ASN A 109 2.21 -25.29 -9.06
N ASN A 110 1.76 -24.50 -10.05
CA ASN A 110 1.69 -23.04 -9.95
C ASN A 110 3.02 -22.40 -9.51
N PHE A 111 4.14 -22.89 -10.04
CA PHE A 111 5.52 -22.45 -9.71
C PHE A 111 5.98 -22.76 -8.27
N SER A 112 5.34 -23.72 -7.56
CA SER A 112 5.80 -24.11 -6.22
C SER A 112 7.24 -24.63 -6.23
N GLU A 113 7.71 -25.21 -7.35
CA GLU A 113 9.11 -25.66 -7.51
C GLU A 113 10.11 -24.51 -7.29
N ILE A 114 9.75 -23.27 -7.66
CA ILE A 114 10.61 -22.11 -7.41
C ILE A 114 10.59 -21.76 -5.91
N ALA A 115 9.43 -21.87 -5.27
CA ALA A 115 9.30 -21.62 -3.83
C ALA A 115 10.04 -22.67 -2.99
N ASP A 116 10.02 -23.92 -3.40
CA ASP A 116 10.70 -25.06 -2.74
C ASP A 116 12.24 -24.91 -2.78
N GLU A 117 12.79 -24.24 -3.78
CA GLU A 117 14.22 -23.87 -3.86
C GLU A 117 14.61 -22.70 -2.93
N GLY A 118 13.64 -22.12 -2.22
CA GLY A 118 13.85 -21.09 -1.20
C GLY A 118 13.75 -19.63 -1.68
N SER A 119 13.90 -18.72 -0.72
CA SER A 119 13.68 -17.28 -0.94
C SER A 119 14.58 -16.65 -2.00
N GLU A 120 15.82 -17.10 -2.13
CA GLU A 120 16.74 -16.58 -3.16
C GLU A 120 16.31 -16.98 -4.58
N ALA A 121 15.77 -18.20 -4.76
CA ALA A 121 15.23 -18.63 -6.04
C ALA A 121 13.99 -17.81 -6.43
N VAL A 122 13.09 -17.56 -5.48
CA VAL A 122 11.91 -16.70 -5.68
C VAL A 122 12.34 -15.28 -6.06
N LYS A 123 13.31 -14.71 -5.34
CA LYS A 123 13.85 -13.39 -5.63
C LYS A 123 14.45 -13.31 -7.03
N GLN A 124 15.27 -14.29 -7.42
CA GLN A 124 15.88 -14.33 -8.75
C GLN A 124 14.82 -14.51 -9.85
N ALA A 125 13.79 -15.32 -9.63
CA ALA A 125 12.68 -15.47 -10.56
C ALA A 125 11.94 -14.14 -10.77
N LEU A 126 11.66 -13.39 -9.71
CA LEU A 126 11.04 -12.07 -9.80
C LEU A 126 11.92 -11.05 -10.53
N LEU A 127 13.25 -11.05 -10.28
CA LEU A 127 14.20 -10.20 -11.03
C LEU A 127 14.16 -10.54 -12.53
N ASN A 128 14.15 -11.83 -12.89
CA ASN A 128 14.05 -12.29 -14.28
C ASN A 128 12.72 -11.90 -14.96
N LEU A 129 11.65 -11.72 -14.17
CA LEU A 129 10.33 -11.25 -14.63
C LEU A 129 10.24 -9.72 -14.68
N GLY A 130 11.31 -8.99 -14.36
CA GLY A 130 11.38 -7.53 -14.48
C GLY A 130 11.16 -6.76 -13.17
N SER A 131 11.11 -7.43 -12.03
CA SER A 131 11.20 -6.75 -10.73
C SER A 131 12.57 -6.09 -10.58
N SER A 132 12.61 -4.86 -10.05
CA SER A 132 13.86 -4.12 -9.85
C SER A 132 14.71 -4.62 -8.67
N ASP A 133 14.10 -5.30 -7.71
CA ASP A 133 14.73 -5.72 -6.44
C ASP A 133 14.40 -7.17 -6.04
N GLY A 134 13.68 -7.90 -6.88
CA GLY A 134 13.26 -9.27 -6.61
C GLY A 134 12.07 -9.37 -5.65
N THR A 135 11.29 -8.31 -5.52
CA THR A 135 10.04 -8.28 -4.74
C THR A 135 8.86 -7.81 -5.58
N ILE A 136 7.65 -8.05 -5.12
CA ILE A 136 6.43 -7.50 -5.73
C ILE A 136 6.06 -6.25 -4.92
N ASN A 137 6.51 -5.09 -5.40
CA ASN A 137 6.30 -3.81 -4.74
C ASN A 137 5.03 -3.09 -5.23
N GLY A 138 4.48 -2.25 -4.34
CA GLY A 138 3.38 -1.35 -4.67
C GLY A 138 2.01 -2.02 -4.77
N ARG A 139 1.87 -3.24 -4.28
CA ARG A 139 0.58 -3.94 -4.22
C ARG A 139 -0.29 -3.36 -3.11
N LEU A 140 -1.46 -2.82 -3.46
CA LEU A 140 -2.46 -2.38 -2.48
C LEU A 140 -2.97 -3.58 -1.68
N ILE A 141 -2.93 -3.48 -0.36
CA ILE A 141 -3.39 -4.51 0.58
C ILE A 141 -4.80 -4.16 1.07
N GLY A 142 -5.79 -4.86 0.52
CA GLY A 142 -7.19 -4.65 0.89
C GLY A 142 -7.77 -3.34 0.35
N PHE A 143 -8.83 -2.86 1.00
CA PHE A 143 -9.47 -1.59 0.67
C PHE A 143 -8.89 -0.43 1.48
N PRO A 144 -9.01 0.83 1.00
CA PRO A 144 -8.65 2.00 1.79
C PRO A 144 -9.36 2.00 3.15
N ARG A 145 -8.63 2.22 4.22
CA ARG A 145 -9.15 2.25 5.59
C ARG A 145 -9.54 3.67 5.96
N VAL A 146 -10.83 3.88 6.21
CA VAL A 146 -11.39 5.19 6.58
C VAL A 146 -11.46 5.28 8.11
N VAL A 147 -10.80 6.29 8.68
CA VAL A 147 -10.76 6.52 10.14
C VAL A 147 -11.48 7.83 10.45
N THR A 148 -12.56 7.74 11.23
CA THR A 148 -13.42 8.87 11.64
C THR A 148 -13.42 9.12 13.14
N SER A 149 -12.69 8.30 13.91
CA SER A 149 -12.53 8.46 15.35
C SER A 149 -11.07 8.27 15.76
N SER A 150 -10.63 9.01 16.78
CA SER A 150 -9.28 8.89 17.30
C SER A 150 -9.03 7.54 17.95
N GLY A 151 -7.82 7.00 17.81
CA GLY A 151 -7.44 5.72 18.39
C GLY A 151 -6.15 5.16 17.80
N SER A 152 -5.71 4.02 18.31
CA SER A 152 -4.57 3.29 17.78
C SER A 152 -4.95 2.57 16.49
N PHE A 153 -4.13 2.76 15.46
CA PHE A 153 -4.25 2.12 14.17
C PHE A 153 -3.12 1.11 14.00
N THR A 154 -3.47 -0.16 13.87
CA THR A 154 -2.50 -1.25 13.68
C THR A 154 -2.29 -1.49 12.18
N LYS A 155 -1.02 -1.54 11.79
CA LYS A 155 -0.58 -1.86 10.43
C LYS A 155 -0.92 -3.30 10.06
N THR A 156 -1.40 -3.53 8.85
CA THR A 156 -1.58 -4.89 8.33
C THR A 156 -0.21 -5.58 8.16
N PRO A 157 -0.06 -6.86 8.55
CA PRO A 157 1.19 -7.59 8.33
C PRO A 157 1.61 -7.58 6.85
N GLY A 158 2.92 -7.39 6.61
CA GLY A 158 3.50 -7.34 5.27
C GLY A 158 3.41 -5.97 4.58
N VAL A 159 2.72 -4.99 5.15
CA VAL A 159 2.68 -3.62 4.64
C VAL A 159 3.99 -2.90 4.92
N THR A 160 4.51 -2.23 3.90
CA THR A 160 5.76 -1.44 3.97
C THR A 160 5.52 0.05 3.79
N LYS A 161 4.45 0.44 3.08
CA LYS A 161 4.14 1.86 2.81
C LYS A 161 2.68 2.18 3.06
N TRP A 162 2.42 3.39 3.55
CA TRP A 162 1.10 3.99 3.63
C TRP A 162 0.99 5.21 2.73
N LYS A 163 -0.07 5.26 1.91
CA LYS A 163 -0.55 6.53 1.35
C LYS A 163 -1.64 7.07 2.26
N ILE A 164 -1.43 8.26 2.80
CA ILE A 164 -2.32 8.88 3.78
C ILE A 164 -2.93 10.14 3.17
N ARG A 165 -4.26 10.24 3.24
CA ARG A 165 -5.02 11.46 3.00
C ARG A 165 -5.63 11.90 4.31
N ILE A 166 -5.43 13.16 4.68
CA ILE A 166 -5.83 13.69 5.99
C ILE A 166 -6.48 15.06 5.86
N LEU A 167 -7.51 15.30 6.65
CA LEU A 167 -8.25 16.54 6.70
C LEU A 167 -8.51 16.93 8.15
N GLY A 168 -8.23 18.18 8.53
CA GLY A 168 -8.56 18.76 9.83
C GLY A 168 -10.04 19.01 10.01
N GLY A 169 -10.50 19.22 11.23
CA GLY A 169 -11.86 19.63 11.53
C GLY A 169 -12.18 21.03 11.03
N GLY A 170 -13.40 21.31 10.61
CA GLY A 170 -13.87 22.65 10.25
C GLY A 170 -14.10 23.53 11.48
N GLY A 171 -13.97 24.84 11.33
CA GLY A 171 -14.27 25.80 12.38
C GLY A 171 -15.76 25.96 12.64
N GLY A 172 -16.14 26.25 13.89
CA GLY A 172 -17.48 26.66 14.27
C GLY A 172 -17.72 28.12 13.91
N SER A 173 -18.98 28.52 13.74
CA SER A 173 -19.35 29.91 13.60
C SER A 173 -19.60 30.56 14.97
N SER A 174 -19.34 31.86 15.09
CA SER A 174 -19.74 32.63 16.28
C SER A 174 -21.26 32.85 16.32
N ALA A 175 -21.77 33.17 17.49
CA ALA A 175 -23.14 33.69 17.65
C ALA A 175 -23.23 35.15 17.16
N ALA A 176 -24.37 35.56 16.62
CA ALA A 176 -24.63 36.98 16.39
C ALA A 176 -25.08 37.61 17.72
N PRO A 177 -24.39 38.70 18.19
CA PRO A 177 -24.72 39.35 19.44
C PRO A 177 -26.15 39.87 19.52
N ALA A 178 -26.69 40.02 20.74
CA ALA A 178 -27.97 40.67 20.96
C ALA A 178 -27.98 42.10 20.42
N THR A 179 -29.12 42.58 19.93
CA THR A 179 -29.28 43.88 19.29
C THR A 179 -30.31 44.76 19.98
N GLY A 180 -30.06 46.06 20.01
CA GLY A 180 -31.03 47.09 20.40
C GLY A 180 -31.87 47.56 19.21
N SER A 181 -32.72 48.55 19.49
CA SER A 181 -33.53 49.20 18.45
C SER A 181 -32.65 49.88 17.40
N GLY A 182 -32.91 49.56 16.10
CA GLY A 182 -32.17 50.09 14.96
C GLY A 182 -30.74 49.55 14.81
N GLN A 183 -30.36 48.56 15.58
CA GLN A 183 -29.07 47.86 15.49
C GLN A 183 -29.24 46.45 14.85
N VAL A 184 -28.19 45.99 14.22
CA VAL A 184 -28.08 44.63 13.69
C VAL A 184 -26.75 44.01 14.10
N SER A 185 -26.64 42.69 14.06
CA SER A 185 -25.41 41.97 14.31
C SER A 185 -25.25 40.82 13.33
N ILE A 186 -24.02 40.42 13.10
CA ILE A 186 -23.65 39.31 12.22
C ILE A 186 -22.60 38.45 12.89
N SER A 187 -22.51 37.18 12.46
CA SER A 187 -21.32 36.37 12.65
C SER A 187 -20.85 35.81 11.32
N ASN A 188 -19.53 35.67 11.20
CA ASN A 188 -18.95 34.90 10.09
C ASN A 188 -19.10 33.41 10.33
N GLY A 189 -19.12 32.66 9.26
CA GLY A 189 -19.05 31.20 9.29
C GLY A 189 -17.67 30.70 9.70
N GLY A 190 -17.55 29.42 9.98
CA GLY A 190 -16.27 28.77 10.22
C GLY A 190 -15.47 28.54 8.94
N GLY A 191 -14.14 28.56 9.05
CA GLY A 191 -13.21 28.15 8.00
C GLY A 191 -13.15 26.62 7.85
N ALA A 192 -12.59 26.14 6.75
CA ALA A 192 -12.35 24.70 6.54
C ALA A 192 -11.04 24.23 7.15
N GLY A 193 -10.95 22.96 7.48
CA GLY A 193 -9.72 22.30 7.90
C GLY A 193 -8.71 22.21 6.76
N ALA A 194 -7.40 22.16 7.11
CA ALA A 194 -6.33 21.93 6.17
C ALA A 194 -6.40 20.50 5.63
N TYR A 195 -5.93 20.32 4.40
CA TYR A 195 -5.84 19.02 3.73
C TYR A 195 -4.41 18.67 3.40
N ALA A 196 -4.06 17.39 3.53
CA ALA A 196 -2.75 16.93 3.13
C ALA A 196 -2.76 15.47 2.64
N GLU A 197 -1.80 15.17 1.76
CA GLU A 197 -1.48 13.80 1.32
C GLU A 197 0.01 13.53 1.43
N GLY A 198 0.33 12.28 1.74
CA GLY A 198 1.70 11.82 1.74
C GLY A 198 1.80 10.31 1.62
N MET A 199 2.98 9.84 1.19
CA MET A 199 3.34 8.43 1.17
C MET A 199 4.55 8.22 2.09
N TYR A 200 4.45 7.24 3.00
CA TYR A 200 5.42 7.04 4.07
C TYR A 200 5.89 5.60 4.11
N ASP A 201 7.19 5.41 4.34
CA ASP A 201 7.72 4.11 4.72
C ASP A 201 7.32 3.83 6.17
N VAL A 202 6.60 2.74 6.36
CA VAL A 202 6.10 2.28 7.65
C VAL A 202 6.62 0.90 8.03
N SER A 203 7.70 0.45 7.38
CA SER A 203 8.29 -0.87 7.59
C SER A 203 8.59 -1.13 9.06
N ALA A 204 9.13 -0.14 9.77
CA ALA A 204 9.48 -0.21 11.19
C ALA A 204 8.28 -0.05 12.15
N LEU A 205 7.10 0.33 11.67
CA LEU A 205 5.94 0.57 12.52
C LEU A 205 5.10 -0.71 12.67
N THR A 206 4.54 -0.91 13.85
CA THR A 206 3.50 -1.89 14.12
C THR A 206 2.13 -1.24 14.28
N SER A 207 2.09 -0.08 14.92
CA SER A 207 0.89 0.72 15.12
C SER A 207 1.24 2.20 15.27
N VAL A 208 0.24 3.07 15.09
CA VAL A 208 0.36 4.52 15.27
C VAL A 208 -0.90 5.07 15.90
N MET A 209 -0.78 6.14 16.69
CA MET A 209 -1.94 6.87 17.18
C MET A 209 -2.48 7.77 16.05
N ILE A 210 -3.77 7.66 15.76
CA ILE A 210 -4.49 8.59 14.88
C ILE A 210 -5.36 9.50 15.75
N THR A 211 -5.25 10.80 15.52
CA THR A 211 -6.14 11.80 16.08
C THR A 211 -7.04 12.35 14.97
N ILE A 212 -8.34 12.37 15.22
CA ILE A 212 -9.32 12.99 14.34
C ILE A 212 -9.76 14.32 14.96
N GLY A 213 -9.46 15.40 14.26
CA GLY A 213 -9.86 16.74 14.67
C GLY A 213 -11.37 16.89 14.68
N GLN A 214 -11.95 17.25 15.82
CA GLN A 214 -13.38 17.51 15.92
C GLN A 214 -13.70 18.85 15.25
N GLY A 215 -14.94 19.03 14.80
CA GLY A 215 -15.42 20.33 14.38
C GLY A 215 -15.44 21.30 15.55
N GLY A 216 -15.04 22.55 15.33
CA GLY A 216 -15.10 23.61 16.32
C GLY A 216 -16.55 23.86 16.75
N LYS A 217 -16.78 24.13 18.03
CA LYS A 217 -18.13 24.41 18.54
C LYS A 217 -18.64 25.76 18.06
N GLY A 218 -19.94 25.88 17.89
CA GLY A 218 -20.59 27.15 17.61
C GLY A 218 -20.71 28.03 18.84
N GLY A 219 -20.71 29.36 18.63
CA GLY A 219 -20.96 30.34 19.68
C GLY A 219 -22.39 30.22 20.24
N THR A 220 -22.54 30.58 21.52
CA THR A 220 -23.82 30.53 22.26
C THR A 220 -24.10 31.86 22.98
N ALA A 221 -25.23 31.97 23.65
CA ALA A 221 -25.54 33.13 24.46
C ALA A 221 -24.57 33.34 25.63
N SER A 222 -24.02 32.22 26.19
CA SER A 222 -23.05 32.28 27.28
C SER A 222 -21.64 32.61 26.83
N TYR A 223 -21.30 32.24 25.58
CA TYR A 223 -20.00 32.50 24.98
C TYR A 223 -20.16 32.67 23.46
N ILE A 224 -20.10 33.92 23.00
CA ILE A 224 -20.47 34.29 21.63
C ILE A 224 -19.45 33.84 20.58
N TYR A 225 -18.22 33.56 20.94
CA TYR A 225 -17.17 33.15 20.01
C TYR A 225 -17.33 31.68 19.64
N GLY A 226 -17.15 31.36 18.38
CA GLY A 226 -16.96 29.98 17.95
C GLY A 226 -15.58 29.46 18.34
N GLU A 227 -15.37 28.13 18.19
CA GLU A 227 -14.07 27.50 18.40
C GLU A 227 -13.44 27.09 17.08
N ASP A 228 -12.11 27.10 17.01
CA ASP A 228 -11.36 26.53 15.90
C ASP A 228 -11.63 25.03 15.81
N GLY A 229 -11.58 24.45 14.61
CA GLY A 229 -11.59 23.01 14.41
C GLY A 229 -10.34 22.35 14.97
N GLY A 230 -10.45 21.10 15.36
CA GLY A 230 -9.35 20.30 15.86
C GLY A 230 -8.38 19.88 14.76
N THR A 231 -7.12 19.66 15.12
CA THR A 231 -6.10 19.08 14.22
C THR A 231 -6.31 17.57 14.09
N SER A 232 -6.27 17.05 12.86
CA SER A 232 -6.10 15.62 12.61
C SER A 232 -4.62 15.28 12.46
N SER A 233 -4.20 14.10 12.95
CA SER A 233 -2.81 13.63 12.80
C SER A 233 -2.70 12.12 12.72
N VAL A 234 -1.63 11.63 12.08
CA VAL A 234 -1.22 10.22 12.09
C VAL A 234 0.19 10.17 12.69
N GLY A 235 0.25 9.97 14.02
CA GLY A 235 1.48 10.08 14.78
C GLY A 235 2.24 11.37 14.42
N ASP A 236 3.55 11.22 14.18
CA ASP A 236 4.44 12.29 13.75
C ASP A 236 4.62 12.34 12.21
N LEU A 237 3.91 11.47 11.46
CA LEU A 237 4.07 11.37 10.01
C LEU A 237 3.46 12.57 9.29
N ILE A 238 2.22 12.91 9.62
CA ILE A 238 1.45 13.96 8.93
C ILE A 238 0.39 14.56 9.85
N SER A 239 0.16 15.85 9.73
CA SER A 239 -0.91 16.54 10.45
C SER A 239 -1.59 17.60 9.60
N ALA A 240 -2.89 17.76 9.80
CA ALA A 240 -3.74 18.74 9.15
C ALA A 240 -4.48 19.57 10.22
N PRO A 241 -4.11 20.87 10.41
CA PRO A 241 -4.77 21.74 11.35
C PRO A 241 -6.25 21.99 11.02
N GLY A 242 -7.04 22.31 12.04
CA GLY A 242 -8.43 22.67 11.87
C GLY A 242 -8.65 24.05 11.27
N GLY A 243 -9.84 24.29 10.75
CA GLY A 243 -10.30 25.59 10.24
C GLY A 243 -10.52 26.59 11.38
N LYS A 244 -10.35 27.88 11.06
CA LYS A 244 -10.55 28.97 12.03
C LYS A 244 -12.03 29.20 12.34
N ALA A 245 -12.32 29.54 13.58
CA ALA A 245 -13.67 29.97 14.00
C ALA A 245 -14.12 31.22 13.31
N GLY A 246 -15.40 31.33 13.04
CA GLY A 246 -16.01 32.60 12.62
C GLY A 246 -15.98 33.64 13.75
N LEU A 247 -15.97 34.93 13.41
CA LEU A 247 -15.95 36.02 14.37
C LEU A 247 -17.31 36.74 14.40
N PRO A 248 -17.77 37.17 15.59
CA PRO A 248 -18.98 37.99 15.74
C PRO A 248 -18.68 39.45 15.38
N SER A 249 -19.68 40.16 14.89
CA SER A 249 -19.61 41.61 14.63
C SER A 249 -20.92 42.30 14.98
N GLY A 250 -20.81 43.48 15.55
CA GLY A 250 -21.94 44.24 16.08
C GLY A 250 -22.20 43.98 17.57
N PRO A 251 -23.28 44.49 18.16
CA PRO A 251 -24.38 45.21 17.51
C PRO A 251 -23.99 46.63 17.03
N ASN A 252 -24.32 46.96 15.80
CA ASN A 252 -24.09 48.28 15.20
C ASN A 252 -25.27 48.74 14.33
N LYS A 253 -25.33 50.04 14.01
CA LYS A 253 -26.23 50.52 12.97
C LYS A 253 -25.70 50.17 11.59
N PRO A 254 -26.49 49.57 10.67
CA PRO A 254 -26.05 49.33 9.29
C PRO A 254 -25.83 50.67 8.54
N PRO A 255 -25.03 50.70 7.42
CA PRO A 255 -24.37 49.53 6.85
C PRO A 255 -22.99 49.26 7.46
N PHE A 256 -22.59 47.97 7.56
CA PHE A 256 -21.24 47.58 7.90
C PHE A 256 -20.92 46.16 7.40
N GLN A 257 -19.62 45.85 7.33
CA GLN A 257 -19.13 44.53 6.97
C GLN A 257 -17.92 44.18 7.87
N PRO A 258 -17.92 43.00 8.52
CA PRO A 258 -16.75 42.54 9.24
C PRO A 258 -15.65 42.09 8.25
N LEU A 259 -14.45 41.81 8.77
CA LEU A 259 -13.40 41.17 7.99
C LEU A 259 -13.75 39.72 7.74
N ALA A 260 -13.32 39.20 6.60
CA ALA A 260 -13.36 37.76 6.31
C ALA A 260 -12.53 36.96 7.32
N ASN A 261 -12.83 35.68 7.46
CA ASN A 261 -12.08 34.79 8.33
C ASN A 261 -10.74 34.39 7.71
N SER A 262 -9.73 34.14 8.53
CA SER A 262 -8.42 33.69 8.04
C SER A 262 -8.44 32.21 7.63
N ASN A 263 -7.50 31.82 6.78
CA ASN A 263 -7.27 30.43 6.45
C ASN A 263 -6.79 29.64 7.68
N SER A 264 -6.92 28.32 7.65
CA SER A 264 -6.26 27.44 8.61
C SER A 264 -4.74 27.58 8.54
N ASN A 265 -4.04 27.10 9.57
CA ASN A 265 -2.60 26.94 9.48
C ASN A 265 -2.25 25.88 8.39
N ALA A 266 -1.02 25.95 7.87
CA ALA A 266 -0.55 24.98 6.90
C ALA A 266 -0.41 23.58 7.52
N PRO A 267 -0.69 22.49 6.77
CA PRO A 267 -0.44 21.14 7.22
C PRO A 267 1.07 20.85 7.28
N LEU A 268 1.45 19.86 8.07
CA LEU A 268 2.85 19.46 8.27
C LEU A 268 3.07 18.00 7.88
N GLY A 269 4.30 17.66 7.48
CA GLY A 269 4.72 16.31 7.19
C GLY A 269 4.29 15.77 5.82
N TRP A 270 3.53 16.48 5.03
CA TRP A 270 3.10 16.07 3.69
C TRP A 270 4.28 16.00 2.70
N ASN A 271 4.19 15.09 1.73
CA ASN A 271 5.20 14.94 0.66
C ASN A 271 4.58 14.73 -0.75
N ILE A 272 3.25 14.78 -0.86
CA ILE A 272 2.52 14.79 -2.13
C ILE A 272 1.85 16.15 -2.30
N VAL A 273 0.90 16.51 -1.42
CA VAL A 273 0.22 17.79 -1.46
C VAL A 273 -0.16 18.24 -0.05
N GLY A 274 -0.04 19.52 0.22
CA GLY A 274 -0.50 20.12 1.47
C GLY A 274 -1.10 21.49 1.19
N VAL A 275 -2.34 21.70 1.65
CA VAL A 275 -3.12 22.93 1.41
C VAL A 275 -3.79 23.38 2.69
N SER A 276 -3.64 24.67 3.04
CA SER A 276 -4.43 25.30 4.11
C SER A 276 -5.91 25.29 3.73
N GLY A 277 -6.77 25.02 4.68
CA GLY A 277 -8.21 25.17 4.49
C GLY A 277 -8.58 26.65 4.33
N PRO A 278 -9.46 27.01 3.39
CA PRO A 278 -9.89 28.39 3.21
C PRO A 278 -10.65 28.91 4.44
N GLY A 279 -10.51 30.19 4.71
CA GLY A 279 -11.39 30.94 5.63
C GLY A 279 -12.79 31.10 5.04
N SER A 280 -13.75 31.46 5.89
CA SER A 280 -15.08 31.84 5.43
C SER A 280 -15.08 33.28 4.91
N GLU A 281 -16.01 33.58 4.02
CA GLU A 281 -16.27 34.93 3.56
C GLU A 281 -16.78 35.84 4.69
N ALA A 282 -16.84 37.13 4.45
CA ALA A 282 -17.47 38.09 5.38
C ALA A 282 -18.98 38.09 5.22
N GLY A 283 -19.70 38.19 6.35
CA GLY A 283 -21.12 38.54 6.34
C GLY A 283 -21.32 39.99 5.96
N THR A 284 -22.56 40.41 5.73
CA THR A 284 -22.86 41.80 5.30
C THR A 284 -24.15 42.33 5.97
N ALA A 285 -24.09 43.54 6.50
CA ALA A 285 -25.23 44.27 7.01
C ALA A 285 -25.48 45.49 6.13
N VAL A 286 -26.52 45.47 5.33
CA VAL A 286 -26.89 46.58 4.43
C VAL A 286 -27.93 47.47 5.08
N SER A 287 -28.95 46.86 5.69
CA SER A 287 -30.04 47.58 6.39
C SER A 287 -30.51 46.73 7.58
N THR A 288 -31.48 47.25 8.33
CA THR A 288 -32.13 46.55 9.45
C THR A 288 -32.89 45.28 9.00
N ASP A 289 -33.30 45.25 7.75
CA ASP A 289 -34.08 44.14 7.16
C ASP A 289 -33.25 43.27 6.23
N TYR A 290 -32.04 43.71 5.83
CA TYR A 290 -31.13 42.99 4.97
C TYR A 290 -29.75 42.85 5.61
N THR A 291 -29.62 41.81 6.41
CA THR A 291 -28.41 41.48 7.15
C THR A 291 -28.20 39.99 7.10
N ILE A 292 -27.07 39.54 6.65
CA ILE A 292 -26.74 38.11 6.47
C ILE A 292 -25.38 37.78 7.07
N GLY A 293 -25.29 36.65 7.77
CA GLY A 293 -24.01 36.03 8.11
C GLY A 293 -23.33 35.43 6.87
N SER A 294 -22.09 35.01 6.97
CA SER A 294 -21.43 34.36 5.85
C SER A 294 -21.73 32.86 5.79
N ARG A 295 -21.52 32.27 4.64
CA ARG A 295 -21.52 30.82 4.50
C ARG A 295 -20.29 30.22 5.18
N GLY A 296 -20.36 28.92 5.53
CA GLY A 296 -19.20 28.13 5.96
C GLY A 296 -18.26 27.85 4.79
N ALA A 297 -16.98 27.71 5.08
CA ALA A 297 -16.00 27.37 4.06
C ALA A 297 -16.10 25.90 3.61
N ASN A 298 -15.93 25.66 2.32
CA ASN A 298 -15.84 24.31 1.76
C ASN A 298 -14.46 23.70 2.07
N SER A 299 -14.43 22.44 2.44
CA SER A 299 -13.21 21.63 2.52
C SER A 299 -13.00 20.82 1.25
N GLN A 300 -11.92 20.04 1.18
CA GLN A 300 -11.68 19.11 0.08
C GLN A 300 -12.68 17.93 0.05
N LEU A 301 -13.28 17.59 1.20
CA LEU A 301 -14.19 16.44 1.33
C LEU A 301 -15.55 16.83 1.97
N GLY A 302 -15.90 18.11 1.92
CA GLY A 302 -17.15 18.60 2.49
C GLY A 302 -17.55 19.97 1.99
N VAL A 303 -18.84 20.22 2.05
CA VAL A 303 -19.46 21.49 1.63
C VAL A 303 -19.77 22.33 2.85
N GLY A 304 -19.32 23.58 2.88
CA GLY A 304 -19.64 24.55 3.92
C GLY A 304 -21.15 24.84 3.96
N ALA A 305 -21.63 25.15 5.14
CA ALA A 305 -23.04 25.45 5.35
C ALA A 305 -23.50 26.69 4.56
N ALA A 306 -24.71 26.62 4.04
CA ALA A 306 -25.31 27.71 3.28
C ALA A 306 -25.61 28.92 4.17
N VAL A 307 -25.66 30.11 3.57
CA VAL A 307 -26.09 31.36 4.22
C VAL A 307 -27.49 31.22 4.83
N GLN A 308 -27.68 31.70 6.03
CA GLN A 308 -28.97 31.69 6.72
C GLN A 308 -29.70 33.03 6.58
N ALA A 309 -31.04 32.97 6.55
CA ALA A 309 -31.84 34.16 6.58
C ALA A 309 -31.66 34.94 7.90
N ILE A 310 -31.94 36.24 7.89
CA ILE A 310 -31.89 37.08 9.09
C ILE A 310 -32.71 36.47 10.24
N ASN A 311 -32.18 36.51 11.43
CA ASN A 311 -32.72 35.93 12.67
C ASN A 311 -32.75 34.39 12.74
N ASN A 312 -32.22 33.67 11.74
CA ASN A 312 -32.04 32.26 11.83
C ASN A 312 -30.66 31.90 12.40
N PRO A 313 -30.54 30.83 13.20
CA PRO A 313 -29.28 30.40 13.76
C PRO A 313 -28.35 29.88 12.65
N GLY A 314 -27.04 29.80 12.97
CA GLY A 314 -26.07 29.08 12.12
C GLY A 314 -26.41 27.62 11.98
N VAL A 315 -25.92 27.00 10.92
CA VAL A 315 -26.07 25.55 10.65
C VAL A 315 -24.73 24.92 10.32
N THR A 316 -24.60 23.63 10.63
CA THR A 316 -23.42 22.84 10.34
C THR A 316 -23.35 22.51 8.84
N GLY A 317 -22.16 22.44 8.27
CA GLY A 317 -21.93 22.03 6.88
C GLY A 317 -22.17 20.55 6.64
N GLY A 318 -21.84 20.07 5.46
CA GLY A 318 -21.92 18.66 5.07
C GLY A 318 -20.54 18.05 4.81
N GLY A 319 -20.40 16.76 5.04
CA GLY A 319 -19.13 16.03 4.82
C GLY A 319 -18.11 16.22 5.93
N TYR A 320 -16.81 16.19 5.57
CA TYR A 320 -15.72 16.30 6.54
C TYR A 320 -14.98 17.61 6.44
N GLY A 321 -14.53 18.15 7.59
CA GLY A 321 -13.68 19.33 7.68
C GLY A 321 -14.26 20.64 7.19
N SER A 322 -15.54 20.70 6.82
CA SER A 322 -16.21 21.93 6.37
C SER A 322 -16.64 22.81 7.52
N GLY A 323 -16.68 24.13 7.27
CA GLY A 323 -17.09 25.14 8.24
C GLY A 323 -18.61 25.29 8.40
N ALA A 324 -19.04 25.74 9.57
CA ALA A 324 -20.43 26.13 9.86
C ALA A 324 -20.79 27.46 9.21
N SER A 325 -22.07 27.74 8.91
CA SER A 325 -22.52 29.06 8.50
C SER A 325 -22.59 30.05 9.68
N GLY A 326 -22.32 31.30 9.41
CA GLY A 326 -22.66 32.38 10.29
C GLY A 326 -24.16 32.60 10.36
N CYS A 327 -24.56 33.48 11.27
CA CYS A 327 -25.95 33.93 11.48
C CYS A 327 -26.03 35.46 11.60
N SER A 328 -27.22 35.99 11.63
CA SER A 328 -27.44 37.43 11.77
C SER A 328 -28.69 37.76 12.58
N ASN A 329 -28.71 38.92 13.20
CA ASN A 329 -29.85 39.49 13.92
C ASN A 329 -30.28 40.81 13.32
N GLY A 330 -31.57 40.96 13.13
CA GLY A 330 -32.24 42.26 12.99
C GLY A 330 -32.37 42.99 14.31
N PRO A 331 -33.11 44.12 14.34
CA PRO A 331 -33.28 44.94 15.54
C PRO A 331 -34.00 44.21 16.69
N SER A 332 -33.61 44.55 17.94
CA SER A 332 -34.25 44.11 19.18
C SER A 332 -34.35 42.58 19.32
N ARG A 333 -33.26 41.86 19.01
CA ARG A 333 -33.18 40.39 19.10
C ARG A 333 -32.21 39.94 20.19
N PRO A 334 -32.49 38.80 20.85
CA PRO A 334 -31.51 38.17 21.72
C PRO A 334 -30.32 37.61 20.90
N VAL A 335 -29.30 37.09 21.57
CA VAL A 335 -28.19 36.41 20.91
C VAL A 335 -28.71 35.27 20.05
N ASN A 336 -28.23 35.22 18.81
CA ASN A 336 -28.57 34.14 17.86
C ASN A 336 -27.39 33.18 17.74
N PRO A 337 -27.57 31.87 18.06
CA PRO A 337 -26.45 30.97 18.18
C PRO A 337 -25.80 30.62 16.84
N GLY A 338 -24.51 30.42 16.89
CA GLY A 338 -23.72 29.80 15.80
C GLY A 338 -23.88 28.29 15.80
N ALA A 339 -23.17 27.65 14.89
CA ALA A 339 -23.19 26.17 14.73
C ALA A 339 -21.77 25.60 14.74
N ALA A 340 -21.67 24.30 15.00
CA ALA A 340 -20.40 23.58 14.98
C ALA A 340 -19.94 23.28 13.53
N GLY A 341 -18.62 23.28 13.31
CA GLY A 341 -18.02 22.76 12.09
C GLY A 341 -18.08 21.23 12.02
N CYS A 342 -17.71 20.66 10.88
CA CYS A 342 -17.65 19.21 10.67
C CYS A 342 -16.31 18.63 11.13
N ALA A 343 -16.32 17.40 11.65
CA ALA A 343 -15.09 16.68 12.02
C ALA A 343 -14.19 16.43 10.81
N GLY A 344 -12.89 16.24 11.06
CA GLY A 344 -11.92 15.79 10.06
C GLY A 344 -12.03 14.30 9.75
N ILE A 345 -11.09 13.82 8.94
CA ILE A 345 -11.02 12.41 8.51
C ILE A 345 -9.59 12.04 8.15
N VAL A 346 -9.25 10.77 8.30
CA VAL A 346 -8.03 10.15 7.77
C VAL A 346 -8.39 8.96 6.91
N ILE A 347 -7.76 8.84 5.75
CA ILE A 347 -7.91 7.70 4.83
C ILE A 347 -6.52 7.15 4.57
N ILE A 348 -6.34 5.85 4.82
CA ILE A 348 -5.06 5.14 4.67
C ILE A 348 -5.20 4.04 3.63
N GLU A 349 -4.35 4.07 2.62
CA GLU A 349 -4.12 2.98 1.67
C GLU A 349 -2.81 2.29 2.06
N GLU A 350 -2.86 0.97 2.25
CA GLU A 350 -1.73 0.15 2.71
C GLU A 350 -1.11 -0.59 1.53
N TYR A 351 0.21 -0.50 1.35
CA TYR A 351 0.96 -1.12 0.26
C TYR A 351 2.07 -2.04 0.80
N ALA A 352 2.20 -3.23 0.17
CA ALA A 352 3.31 -4.16 0.38
C ALA A 352 4.39 -3.96 -0.66
#